data_cf738072798fae81830f2e4717872fde
#
_entry.id   cf738072798fae81830f2e4717872fde
#
_cell.length_a   1.000
_cell.length_b   1.000
_cell.length_c   1.000
_cell.angle_alpha   90.00
_cell.angle_beta   90.00
_cell.angle_gamma   90.00
#
_symmetry.space_group_name_H-M   'P 1'
#
loop_
_entity.id
_entity.type
_entity.pdbx_description
1 polymer ?
#
loop_
_entity_poly.entity_id
_entity_poly.type
_entity_poly.pdbx_seq_one_letter_code
_entity_poly.pdbx_strand_id
1 'polypeptide(L)'
;MCCRCCIDCCHRFIKYVNLNAYCQVALTGESFCLAAMNGFILILKNGACFVFTGGLGGLFNLIGKLTVCVANVVVAYILLDLGDTKLVSNINSPVGPLVVVFIISYTIAQIFMGMYTTCATCLLHCLFADIDICNQLEYDQMVGRNRPKEMRSIVRTLSKPRANSPTNA
;
A
#
# COMPACT_ATOMS: atom_id res chain seq x y z
N MET A 1 -28.57 0.55 10.94
CA MET A 1 -27.65 0.49 9.79
C MET A 1 -26.49 1.47 9.90
N CYS A 2 -26.66 2.65 10.46
CA CYS A 2 -25.62 3.69 10.59
C CYS A 2 -24.44 3.28 11.50
N CYS A 3 -24.66 2.56 12.60
CA CYS A 3 -23.59 2.15 13.52
C CYS A 3 -22.55 1.19 12.93
N ARG A 4 -22.92 0.27 12.03
CA ARG A 4 -21.96 -0.64 11.39
C ARG A 4 -21.00 0.11 10.47
N CYS A 5 -21.50 1.04 9.67
CA CYS A 5 -20.67 1.85 8.80
C CYS A 5 -19.67 2.71 9.60
N CYS A 6 -20.10 3.25 10.75
CA CYS A 6 -19.24 4.01 11.64
C CYS A 6 -18.15 3.14 12.28
N ILE A 7 -18.50 1.92 12.74
CA ILE A 7 -17.56 0.95 13.32
C ILE A 7 -16.55 0.50 12.28
N ASP A 8 -16.97 0.18 11.05
CA ASP A 8 -16.06 -0.21 9.96
C ASP A 8 -15.12 0.92 9.57
N CYS A 9 -15.60 2.16 9.57
CA CYS A 9 -14.78 3.34 9.33
C CYS A 9 -13.74 3.53 10.45
N CYS A 10 -14.14 3.44 11.71
CA CYS A 10 -13.25 3.52 12.86
C CYS A 10 -12.22 2.38 12.85
N HIS A 11 -12.63 1.14 12.53
CA HIS A 11 -11.71 0.01 12.45
C HIS A 11 -10.64 0.18 11.35
N ARG A 12 -11.04 0.66 10.18
CA ARG A 12 -10.09 0.98 9.10
C ARG A 12 -9.14 2.11 9.50
N PHE A 13 -9.65 3.14 10.15
CA PHE A 13 -8.85 4.26 10.63
C PHE A 13 -7.83 3.82 11.67
N ILE A 14 -8.23 3.03 12.67
CA ILE A 14 -7.33 2.47 13.70
C ILE A 14 -6.25 1.60 13.06
N LYS A 15 -6.62 0.71 12.13
CA LYS A 15 -5.66 -0.14 11.42
C LYS A 15 -4.64 0.68 10.62
N TYR A 16 -5.08 1.76 10.00
CA TYR A 16 -4.21 2.64 9.24
C TYR A 16 -3.25 3.43 10.15
N VAL A 17 -3.76 3.98 11.26
CA VAL A 17 -2.94 4.67 12.26
C VAL A 17 -1.91 3.72 12.87
N ASN A 18 -2.30 2.50 13.22
CA ASN A 18 -1.38 1.52 13.79
C ASN A 18 -0.22 1.18 12.83
N LEU A 19 -0.48 0.96 11.53
CA LEU A 19 0.56 0.67 10.57
C LEU A 19 1.57 1.81 10.49
N ASN A 20 1.08 3.05 10.40
CA ASN A 20 1.94 4.24 10.34
C ASN A 20 2.69 4.47 11.66
N ALA A 21 2.08 4.17 12.82
CA ALA A 21 2.74 4.21 14.10
C ALA A 21 3.90 3.21 14.20
N TYR A 22 3.71 1.98 13.73
CA TYR A 22 4.81 1.00 13.67
C TYR A 22 5.95 1.43 12.75
N CYS A 23 5.64 2.03 11.59
CA CYS A 23 6.66 2.60 10.72
C CYS A 23 7.43 3.72 11.43
N GLN A 24 6.74 4.59 12.15
CA GLN A 24 7.35 5.68 12.90
C GLN A 24 8.22 5.16 14.05
N VAL A 25 7.76 4.18 14.83
CA VAL A 25 8.57 3.52 15.87
C VAL A 25 9.85 2.94 15.29
N ALA A 26 9.75 2.27 14.14
CA ALA A 26 10.91 1.68 13.47
C ALA A 26 11.92 2.73 12.99
N LEU A 27 11.46 3.93 12.63
CA LEU A 27 12.30 5.02 12.15
C LEU A 27 12.97 5.81 13.30
N THR A 28 12.20 6.11 14.36
CA THR A 28 12.63 7.06 15.41
C THR A 28 13.00 6.38 16.72
N GLY A 29 12.56 5.16 16.95
CA GLY A 29 12.73 4.46 18.24
C GLY A 29 11.89 5.04 19.38
N GLU A 30 10.92 5.90 19.10
CA GLU A 30 10.04 6.52 20.08
C GLU A 30 9.01 5.53 20.65
N SER A 31 8.40 5.90 21.80
CA SER A 31 7.29 5.11 22.34
C SER A 31 6.11 5.08 21.39
N PHE A 32 5.36 3.97 21.38
CA PHE A 32 4.25 3.74 20.42
C PHE A 32 3.22 4.89 20.40
N CYS A 33 2.83 5.41 21.56
CA CYS A 33 1.84 6.49 21.64
C CYS A 33 2.35 7.79 21.01
N LEU A 34 3.63 8.13 21.27
CA LEU A 34 4.26 9.32 20.69
C LEU A 34 4.45 9.15 19.18
N ALA A 35 4.93 7.98 18.76
CA ALA A 35 5.09 7.63 17.35
C ALA A 35 3.74 7.64 16.59
N ALA A 36 2.67 7.17 17.21
CA ALA A 36 1.32 7.23 16.63
C ALA A 36 0.86 8.67 16.40
N MET A 37 1.13 9.55 17.37
CA MET A 37 0.77 10.97 17.30
C MET A 37 1.58 11.70 16.21
N ASN A 38 2.89 11.50 16.20
CA ASN A 38 3.80 12.10 15.22
C ASN A 38 3.49 11.59 13.80
N GLY A 39 3.27 10.29 13.63
CA GLY A 39 2.86 9.68 12.36
C GLY A 39 1.50 10.21 11.87
N PHE A 40 0.54 10.40 12.76
CA PHE A 40 -0.75 10.99 12.43
C PHE A 40 -0.64 12.45 11.97
N ILE A 41 0.15 13.26 12.66
CA ILE A 41 0.43 14.66 12.28
C ILE A 41 1.09 14.72 10.90
N LEU A 42 2.05 13.83 10.62
CA LEU A 42 2.72 13.73 9.34
C LEU A 42 1.73 13.43 8.21
N ILE A 43 0.79 12.50 8.45
CA ILE A 43 -0.29 12.17 7.51
C ILE A 43 -1.21 13.38 7.30
N LEU A 44 -1.58 14.11 8.34
CA LEU A 44 -2.44 15.29 8.23
C LEU A 44 -1.77 16.40 7.40
N LYS A 45 -0.48 16.65 7.61
CA LYS A 45 0.28 17.64 6.82
C LYS A 45 0.32 17.30 5.33
N ASN A 46 0.41 16.02 5.00
CA ASN A 46 0.56 15.51 3.63
C ASN A 46 -0.69 14.76 3.12
N GLY A 47 -1.85 14.99 3.73
CA GLY A 47 -3.06 14.17 3.59
C GLY A 47 -3.51 13.92 2.15
N ALA A 48 -3.49 14.95 1.30
CA ALA A 48 -3.91 14.82 -0.11
C ALA A 48 -3.00 13.82 -0.87
N CYS A 49 -1.69 13.89 -0.67
CA CYS A 49 -0.73 13.01 -1.32
C CYS A 49 -0.84 11.57 -0.76
N PHE A 50 -1.05 11.42 0.55
CA PHE A 50 -1.28 10.12 1.19
C PHE A 50 -2.54 9.43 0.67
N VAL A 51 -3.65 10.14 0.56
CA VAL A 51 -4.92 9.61 0.03
C VAL A 51 -4.78 9.21 -1.43
N PHE A 52 -4.15 10.05 -2.24
CA PHE A 52 -3.93 9.77 -3.67
C PHE A 52 -3.04 8.53 -3.87
N THR A 53 -1.91 8.47 -3.17
CA THR A 53 -0.96 7.34 -3.28
C THR A 53 -1.55 6.06 -2.69
N GLY A 54 -2.30 6.15 -1.59
CA GLY A 54 -3.01 5.01 -1.01
C GLY A 54 -4.11 4.46 -1.92
N GLY A 55 -4.86 5.33 -2.59
CA GLY A 55 -5.86 4.96 -3.59
C GLY A 55 -5.24 4.26 -4.80
N LEU A 56 -4.15 4.81 -5.32
CA LEU A 56 -3.42 4.22 -6.44
C LEU A 56 -2.83 2.86 -6.04
N GLY A 57 -2.25 2.73 -4.85
CA GLY A 57 -1.76 1.46 -4.31
C GLY A 57 -2.86 0.41 -4.17
N GLY A 58 -4.08 0.83 -3.80
CA GLY A 58 -5.26 -0.03 -3.76
C GLY A 58 -5.66 -0.59 -5.13
N LEU A 59 -5.60 0.24 -6.17
CA LEU A 59 -5.83 -0.18 -7.56
C LEU A 59 -4.78 -1.19 -8.04
N PHE A 60 -3.50 -0.93 -7.81
CA PHE A 60 -2.42 -1.87 -8.15
C PHE A 60 -2.58 -3.21 -7.41
N ASN A 61 -2.98 -3.17 -6.14
CA ASN A 61 -3.26 -4.35 -5.35
C ASN A 61 -4.41 -5.19 -5.96
N LEU A 62 -5.51 -4.53 -6.36
CA LEU A 62 -6.64 -5.21 -7.01
C LEU A 62 -6.22 -5.84 -8.34
N ILE A 63 -5.58 -5.06 -9.21
CA ILE A 63 -5.12 -5.54 -10.53
C ILE A 63 -4.14 -6.71 -10.37
N GLY A 64 -3.18 -6.60 -9.44
CA GLY A 64 -2.21 -7.66 -9.19
C GLY A 64 -2.87 -8.98 -8.76
N LYS A 65 -3.84 -8.92 -7.84
CA LYS A 65 -4.60 -10.12 -7.43
C LYS A 65 -5.36 -10.76 -8.58
N LEU A 66 -6.09 -9.93 -9.35
CA LEU A 66 -6.86 -10.42 -10.50
C LEU A 66 -5.96 -11.05 -11.55
N THR A 67 -4.83 -10.43 -11.87
CA THR A 67 -3.86 -10.95 -12.83
C THR A 67 -3.34 -12.32 -12.43
N VAL A 68 -2.94 -12.49 -11.16
CA VAL A 68 -2.45 -13.79 -10.65
C VAL A 68 -3.55 -14.84 -10.69
N CYS A 69 -4.79 -14.50 -10.26
CA CYS A 69 -5.91 -15.44 -10.28
C CYS A 69 -6.26 -15.89 -11.70
N VAL A 70 -6.38 -14.94 -12.63
CA VAL A 70 -6.70 -15.22 -14.04
C VAL A 70 -5.61 -16.08 -14.68
N ALA A 71 -4.33 -15.73 -14.48
CA ALA A 71 -3.21 -16.50 -15.01
C ALA A 71 -3.24 -17.97 -14.53
N ASN A 72 -3.45 -18.19 -13.22
CA ASN A 72 -3.52 -19.55 -12.68
C ASN A 72 -4.74 -20.35 -13.18
N VAL A 73 -5.90 -19.71 -13.33
CA VAL A 73 -7.10 -20.35 -13.89
C VAL A 73 -6.89 -20.72 -15.36
N VAL A 74 -6.27 -19.84 -16.14
CA VAL A 74 -5.94 -20.12 -17.55
C VAL A 74 -4.97 -21.29 -17.66
N VAL A 75 -3.90 -21.32 -16.87
CA VAL A 75 -2.95 -22.45 -16.83
C VAL A 75 -3.65 -23.74 -16.43
N ALA A 76 -4.49 -23.71 -15.38
CA ALA A 76 -5.26 -24.88 -14.95
C ALA A 76 -6.21 -25.38 -16.04
N TYR A 77 -6.88 -24.47 -16.75
CA TYR A 77 -7.75 -24.82 -17.87
C TYR A 77 -6.98 -25.51 -19.01
N ILE A 78 -5.83 -24.95 -19.41
CA ILE A 78 -4.97 -25.54 -20.44
C ILE A 78 -4.48 -26.92 -20.00
N LEU A 79 -4.08 -27.10 -18.75
CA LEU A 79 -3.65 -28.41 -18.24
C LEU A 79 -4.77 -29.44 -18.21
N LEU A 80 -6.01 -29.02 -17.96
CA LEU A 80 -7.18 -29.88 -18.02
C LEU A 80 -7.52 -30.27 -19.47
N ASP A 81 -7.35 -29.35 -20.43
CA ASP A 81 -7.64 -29.58 -21.84
C ASP A 81 -6.59 -30.47 -22.53
N LEU A 82 -5.29 -30.26 -22.19
CA LEU A 82 -4.19 -31.10 -22.70
C LEU A 82 -4.01 -32.43 -21.94
N GLY A 83 -4.63 -32.54 -20.75
CA GLY A 83 -4.47 -33.70 -19.87
C GLY A 83 -5.26 -34.89 -20.34
N ASP A 84 -4.61 -35.79 -21.10
CA ASP A 84 -5.09 -37.09 -21.54
C ASP A 84 -5.20 -38.13 -20.40
N THR A 85 -5.30 -37.66 -19.16
CA THR A 85 -5.30 -38.52 -17.98
C THR A 85 -6.70 -39.05 -17.68
N LYS A 86 -6.80 -40.32 -17.34
CA LYS A 86 -8.02 -41.02 -16.90
C LYS A 86 -8.75 -40.30 -15.74
N LEU A 87 -8.11 -39.35 -15.08
CA LEU A 87 -8.68 -38.48 -14.05
C LEU A 87 -9.62 -37.42 -14.64
N VAL A 88 -9.32 -36.91 -15.84
CA VAL A 88 -10.11 -35.86 -16.52
C VAL A 88 -11.37 -36.48 -17.13
N SER A 89 -11.32 -37.71 -17.61
CA SER A 89 -12.47 -38.41 -18.21
C SER A 89 -13.61 -38.71 -17.24
N ASN A 90 -13.36 -38.72 -15.94
CA ASN A 90 -14.35 -38.87 -14.86
C ASN A 90 -14.97 -37.57 -14.35
N ILE A 91 -14.47 -36.40 -14.83
CA ILE A 91 -14.98 -35.11 -14.39
C ILE A 91 -16.12 -34.67 -15.31
N ASN A 92 -17.35 -34.76 -14.81
CA ASN A 92 -18.56 -34.36 -15.54
C ASN A 92 -18.60 -32.85 -15.87
N SER A 93 -17.82 -32.01 -15.16
CA SER A 93 -17.74 -30.56 -15.38
C SER A 93 -16.38 -30.02 -14.96
N PRO A 94 -15.63 -29.28 -15.80
CA PRO A 94 -14.35 -28.68 -15.46
C PRO A 94 -14.47 -27.50 -14.48
N VAL A 95 -15.69 -27.02 -14.25
CA VAL A 95 -15.94 -25.82 -13.41
C VAL A 95 -15.53 -26.05 -11.96
N GLY A 96 -15.79 -27.25 -11.40
CA GLY A 96 -15.44 -27.56 -10.00
C GLY A 96 -13.96 -27.37 -9.68
N PRO A 97 -13.04 -28.05 -10.37
CA PRO A 97 -11.60 -27.87 -10.18
C PRO A 97 -11.13 -26.44 -10.41
N LEU A 98 -11.66 -25.72 -11.40
CA LEU A 98 -11.28 -24.34 -11.69
C LEU A 98 -11.68 -23.37 -10.56
N VAL A 99 -12.83 -23.57 -9.94
CA VAL A 99 -13.27 -22.78 -8.77
C VAL A 99 -12.33 -23.00 -7.59
N VAL A 100 -11.92 -24.24 -7.32
CA VAL A 100 -10.96 -24.53 -6.24
C VAL A 100 -9.61 -23.85 -6.50
N VAL A 101 -9.08 -23.95 -7.73
CA VAL A 101 -7.85 -23.27 -8.14
C VAL A 101 -7.97 -21.75 -7.97
N PHE A 102 -9.11 -21.17 -8.34
CA PHE A 102 -9.35 -19.73 -8.16
C PHE A 102 -9.30 -19.31 -6.69
N ILE A 103 -9.97 -20.05 -5.79
CA ILE A 103 -10.01 -19.75 -4.35
C ILE A 103 -8.60 -19.82 -3.74
N ILE A 104 -7.84 -20.89 -4.06
CA ILE A 104 -6.48 -21.06 -3.56
C ILE A 104 -5.58 -19.95 -4.09
N SER A 105 -5.62 -19.66 -5.38
CA SER A 105 -4.83 -18.60 -6.01
C SER A 105 -5.15 -17.22 -5.44
N TYR A 106 -6.43 -16.94 -5.20
CA TYR A 106 -6.86 -15.68 -4.58
C TYR A 106 -6.32 -15.53 -3.15
N THR A 107 -6.36 -16.60 -2.36
CA THR A 107 -5.85 -16.59 -0.99
C THR A 107 -4.35 -16.32 -0.95
N ILE A 108 -3.58 -16.98 -1.81
CA ILE A 108 -2.13 -16.78 -1.93
C ILE A 108 -1.83 -15.36 -2.41
N ALA A 109 -2.50 -14.89 -3.46
CA ALA A 109 -2.34 -13.55 -3.99
C ALA A 109 -2.68 -12.47 -2.93
N GLN A 110 -3.68 -12.70 -2.08
CA GLN A 110 -4.06 -11.82 -0.98
C GLN A 110 -2.92 -11.61 0.02
N ILE A 111 -2.19 -12.68 0.36
CA ILE A 111 -1.06 -12.62 1.30
C ILE A 111 0.10 -11.82 0.69
N PHE A 112 0.52 -12.16 -0.54
CA PHE A 112 1.63 -11.47 -1.21
C PHE A 112 1.35 -10.00 -1.46
N MET A 113 0.16 -9.68 -1.97
CA MET A 113 -0.22 -8.30 -2.24
C MET A 113 -0.46 -7.50 -0.95
N GLY A 114 -0.82 -8.17 0.15
CA GLY A 114 -0.87 -7.56 1.48
C GLY A 114 0.51 -7.12 1.96
N MET A 115 1.52 -7.96 1.82
CA MET A 115 2.92 -7.61 2.13
C MET A 115 3.42 -6.45 1.26
N TYR A 116 3.16 -6.48 -0.05
CA TYR A 116 3.49 -5.39 -0.96
C TYR A 116 2.88 -4.06 -0.52
N THR A 117 1.59 -4.05 -0.18
CA THR A 117 0.89 -2.85 0.30
C THR A 117 1.51 -2.30 1.59
N THR A 118 1.88 -3.18 2.52
CA THR A 118 2.54 -2.78 3.78
C THR A 118 3.90 -2.14 3.50
N CYS A 119 4.74 -2.76 2.67
CA CYS A 119 6.04 -2.21 2.28
C CYS A 119 5.90 -0.86 1.57
N ALA A 120 4.95 -0.74 0.63
CA ALA A 120 4.70 0.52 -0.08
C ALA A 120 4.26 1.64 0.87
N THR A 121 3.40 1.34 1.85
CA THR A 121 2.98 2.31 2.87
C THR A 121 4.14 2.75 3.76
N CYS A 122 4.99 1.83 4.19
CA CYS A 122 6.18 2.16 4.99
C CYS A 122 7.16 3.03 4.19
N LEU A 123 7.43 2.71 2.93
CA LEU A 123 8.29 3.53 2.06
C LEU A 123 7.73 4.95 1.89
N LEU A 124 6.41 5.07 1.69
CA LEU A 124 5.74 6.34 1.58
C LEU A 124 5.86 7.16 2.87
N HIS A 125 5.68 6.50 4.02
CA HIS A 125 5.85 7.13 5.32
C HIS A 125 7.28 7.67 5.53
N CYS A 126 8.29 6.85 5.19
CA CYS A 126 9.69 7.28 5.22
C CYS A 126 9.96 8.49 4.32
N LEU A 127 9.37 8.50 3.11
CA LEU A 127 9.51 9.60 2.17
C LEU A 127 8.94 10.91 2.72
N PHE A 128 7.76 10.86 3.34
CA PHE A 128 7.15 12.06 3.92
C PHE A 128 7.88 12.53 5.18
N ALA A 129 8.38 11.62 6.01
CA ALA A 129 9.22 11.98 7.14
C ALA A 129 10.50 12.71 6.69
N ASP A 130 11.14 12.21 5.63
CA ASP A 130 12.32 12.84 5.03
C ASP A 130 12.01 14.23 4.43
N ILE A 131 10.87 14.40 3.78
CA ILE A 131 10.42 15.70 3.27
C ILE A 131 10.15 16.68 4.43
N ASP A 132 9.49 16.24 5.50
CA ASP A 132 9.17 17.09 6.66
C ASP A 132 10.45 17.57 7.37
N ILE A 133 11.42 16.67 7.55
CA ILE A 133 12.74 17.01 8.11
C ILE A 133 13.47 18.02 7.23
N CYS A 134 13.48 17.82 5.91
CA CYS A 134 14.12 18.77 4.99
C CYS A 134 13.47 20.15 5.01
N ASN A 135 12.14 20.21 5.13
CA ASN A 135 11.41 21.47 5.19
C ASN A 135 11.64 22.22 6.52
N GLN A 136 11.88 21.49 7.64
CA GLN A 136 12.12 22.10 8.96
C GLN A 136 13.53 22.63 9.13
N LEU A 137 14.52 22.01 8.47
CA LEU A 137 15.93 22.30 8.73
C LEU A 137 16.58 23.23 7.70
N GLU A 138 15.87 23.75 6.68
CA GLU A 138 16.49 24.49 5.55
C GLU A 138 17.69 23.74 4.90
N TYR A 139 17.73 22.42 5.04
CA TYR A 139 18.91 21.56 4.89
C TYR A 139 18.93 20.89 3.51
N ASP A 140 18.85 21.69 2.45
CA ASP A 140 18.67 21.19 1.08
C ASP A 140 19.89 20.46 0.49
N GLN A 141 21.08 20.55 1.07
CA GLN A 141 22.29 20.02 0.42
C GLN A 141 22.85 18.71 0.97
N MET A 142 22.63 18.35 2.23
CA MET A 142 23.24 17.15 2.83
C MET A 142 22.33 15.91 2.85
N VAL A 143 21.05 16.06 3.10
CA VAL A 143 20.10 14.94 3.21
C VAL A 143 19.79 14.31 1.83
N GLY A 144 19.88 15.09 0.76
CA GLY A 144 19.65 14.62 -0.62
C GLY A 144 20.71 13.68 -1.18
N ARG A 145 21.87 13.48 -0.52
CA ARG A 145 22.98 12.70 -1.08
C ARG A 145 22.69 11.21 -1.15
N ASN A 146 21.95 10.65 -0.19
CA ASN A 146 21.67 9.21 -0.09
C ASN A 146 20.33 8.79 -0.72
N ARG A 147 19.57 9.73 -1.30
CA ARG A 147 18.30 9.41 -1.99
C ARG A 147 18.54 8.76 -3.35
N PRO A 148 17.77 7.73 -3.72
CA PRO A 148 17.75 7.22 -5.09
C PRO A 148 17.45 8.33 -6.08
N LYS A 149 18.11 8.28 -7.28
CA LYS A 149 18.01 9.34 -8.30
C LYS A 149 16.57 9.57 -8.76
N GLU A 150 15.78 8.51 -8.81
CA GLU A 150 14.38 8.51 -9.21
C GLU A 150 13.49 9.27 -8.19
N MET A 151 13.81 9.16 -6.89
CA MET A 151 13.09 9.87 -5.84
C MET A 151 13.44 11.37 -5.76
N ARG A 152 14.62 11.78 -6.23
CA ARG A 152 15.02 13.20 -6.17
C ARG A 152 14.09 14.12 -6.96
N SER A 153 13.61 13.67 -8.12
CA SER A 153 12.68 14.44 -8.95
C SER A 153 11.32 14.59 -8.25
N ILE A 154 10.81 13.52 -7.66
CA ILE A 154 9.54 13.50 -6.94
C ILE A 154 9.59 14.41 -5.72
N VAL A 155 10.63 14.28 -4.90
CA VAL A 155 10.82 15.11 -3.72
C VAL A 155 10.94 16.58 -4.07
N ARG A 156 11.71 16.93 -5.13
CA ARG A 156 11.83 18.33 -5.58
C ARG A 156 10.48 18.92 -6.03
N THR A 157 9.60 18.08 -6.60
CA THR A 157 8.26 18.51 -7.00
C THR A 157 7.33 18.70 -5.79
N LEU A 158 7.45 17.83 -4.79
CA LEU A 158 6.63 17.86 -3.57
C LEU A 158 7.13 18.88 -2.53
N SER A 159 8.45 19.11 -2.45
CA SER A 159 9.08 20.07 -1.52
C SER A 159 9.07 21.50 -2.03
N LYS A 160 8.54 21.75 -3.26
CA LYS A 160 8.42 23.11 -3.76
C LYS A 160 7.57 23.92 -2.78
N PRO A 161 8.10 25.03 -2.18
CA PRO A 161 7.35 25.77 -1.18
C PRO A 161 6.01 26.19 -1.77
N ARG A 162 4.94 25.98 -1.03
CA ARG A 162 3.62 26.52 -1.34
C ARG A 162 3.77 28.05 -1.22
N ALA A 163 4.27 28.68 -2.30
CA ALA A 163 4.35 30.10 -2.42
C ALA A 163 2.93 30.66 -2.21
N ASN A 164 2.79 31.59 -1.25
CA ASN A 164 1.61 32.34 -0.87
C ASN A 164 0.72 31.68 0.21
N SER A 165 1.18 31.78 1.45
CA SER A 165 0.28 32.28 2.49
C SER A 165 0.67 33.74 2.74
N PRO A 166 -0.20 34.73 2.54
CA PRO A 166 0.12 36.11 2.89
C PRO A 166 0.21 36.18 4.41
N THR A 167 1.40 36.50 4.91
CA THR A 167 1.60 37.05 6.23
C THR A 167 0.84 38.37 6.30
N ASN A 168 -0.38 38.32 6.82
CA ASN A 168 -1.06 39.54 7.27
C ASN A 168 -0.53 39.90 8.63
N ALA A 169 0.03 41.08 8.67
CA ALA A 169 0.47 41.90 9.81
C ALA A 169 -0.56 41.95 10.92
#